data_f7ea82da1e9bcc66352f0badc57cb831
#
_entry.id   f7ea82da1e9bcc66352f0badc57cb831
#
_cell.length_a   1.000
_cell.length_b   1.000
_cell.length_c   1.000
_cell.angle_alpha   90.00
_cell.angle_beta   90.00
_cell.angle_gamma   90.00
#
_symmetry.space_group_name_H-M   'P 1'
#
loop_
_entity.id
_entity.type
_entity.pdbx_description
1 polymer ?
#
loop_
_entity_poly.entity_id
_entity_poly.type
_entity_poly.pdbx_seq_one_letter_code
_entity_poly.pdbx_strand_id
1 'polypeptide(L)'
;EVHSRDKRIGTDVDMDTMAKATVGMAGADLANLVNEAALVAVRRGSKEIERIDFENARDRVVLGAQRESVIMTAEEKRATAYHEGGHALLATVLPNGDPLHKVTILPRGMALGVTWSLPQERHTYSKEYFEDTICKAMGGRVAEIVVFGHLNSGAANDLEQATSIARRMVREWGMSDRVGPQA
;
A
#
# COMPACT_ATOMS: atom_id res chain seq x y z
N GLU A 1 15.07 9.23 14.92
CA GLU A 1 15.71 9.99 16.03
C GLU A 1 16.23 11.36 15.58
N VAL A 2 17.00 11.48 14.47
CA VAL A 2 17.58 12.78 14.06
C VAL A 2 16.50 13.84 13.85
N HIS A 3 15.46 13.53 13.09
CA HIS A 3 14.40 14.46 12.73
C HIS A 3 13.33 14.69 13.81
N SER A 4 13.42 13.94 14.94
CA SER A 4 12.48 14.05 16.05
C SER A 4 13.06 14.69 17.31
N ARG A 5 14.34 15.17 17.28
CA ARG A 5 15.04 15.68 18.47
C ARG A 5 14.34 16.88 19.13
N ASP A 6 13.75 17.75 18.32
CA ASP A 6 13.07 18.97 18.78
C ASP A 6 11.55 18.79 18.92
N LYS A 7 11.07 17.55 18.89
CA LYS A 7 9.65 17.23 18.97
C LYS A 7 9.32 16.49 20.26
N ARG A 8 8.17 16.80 20.82
CA ARG A 8 7.65 16.01 21.94
C ARG A 8 7.00 14.75 21.40
N ILE A 9 7.60 13.62 21.67
CA ILE A 9 7.12 12.30 21.24
C ILE A 9 6.43 11.65 22.43
N GLY A 10 5.22 11.15 22.22
CA GLY A 10 4.44 10.43 23.20
C GLY A 10 5.08 9.09 23.59
N THR A 11 4.82 8.62 24.78
CA THR A 11 5.37 7.36 25.31
C THR A 11 4.82 6.11 24.63
N ASP A 12 3.73 6.25 23.86
CA ASP A 12 3.10 5.21 23.05
C ASP A 12 3.79 5.00 21.68
N VAL A 13 4.78 5.85 21.34
CA VAL A 13 5.55 5.76 20.10
C VAL A 13 6.78 4.90 20.26
N ASP A 14 6.74 3.72 19.69
CA ASP A 14 7.94 2.87 19.56
C ASP A 14 8.72 3.26 18.30
N MET A 15 9.90 3.88 18.48
CA MET A 15 10.75 4.35 17.40
C MET A 15 11.32 3.22 16.53
N ASP A 16 11.49 2.02 17.07
CA ASP A 16 11.95 0.85 16.29
C ASP A 16 10.84 0.35 15.36
N THR A 17 9.62 0.34 15.85
CA THR A 17 8.44 0.04 15.01
C THR A 17 8.26 1.11 13.92
N MET A 18 8.46 2.39 14.24
CA MET A 18 8.41 3.46 13.25
C MET A 18 9.50 3.33 12.20
N ALA A 19 10.72 2.96 12.59
CA ALA A 19 11.82 2.74 11.65
C ALA A 19 11.50 1.60 10.66
N LYS A 20 10.97 0.48 11.15
CA LYS A 20 10.51 -0.63 10.30
C LYS A 20 9.39 -0.23 9.35
N ALA A 21 8.47 0.60 9.82
CA ALA A 21 7.33 1.09 9.03
C ALA A 21 7.72 2.15 7.97
N THR A 22 8.98 2.61 7.95
CA THR A 22 9.50 3.64 7.03
C THR A 22 10.65 3.13 6.15
N VAL A 23 10.77 1.81 6.00
CA VAL A 23 11.73 1.20 5.08
C VAL A 23 11.55 1.76 3.67
N GLY A 24 12.67 2.11 3.02
CA GLY A 24 12.69 2.72 1.68
C GLY A 24 12.53 4.24 1.65
N MET A 25 12.26 4.91 2.78
CA MET A 25 12.21 6.36 2.87
C MET A 25 13.60 6.98 2.97
N ALA A 26 13.86 8.03 2.18
CA ALA A 26 15.06 8.85 2.31
C ALA A 26 14.97 9.79 3.53
N GLY A 27 16.11 10.40 3.92
CA GLY A 27 16.14 11.34 5.05
C GLY A 27 15.14 12.50 4.92
N ALA A 28 14.93 13.01 3.71
CA ALA A 28 13.94 14.06 3.44
C ALA A 28 12.50 13.57 3.68
N ASP A 29 12.18 12.32 3.30
CA ASP A 29 10.86 11.74 3.53
C ASP A 29 10.59 11.54 5.02
N LEU A 30 11.61 11.10 5.77
CA LEU A 30 11.53 10.96 7.23
C LEU A 30 11.33 12.30 7.92
N ALA A 31 12.02 13.35 7.47
CA ALA A 31 11.82 14.70 7.98
C ALA A 31 10.39 15.20 7.71
N ASN A 32 9.89 14.98 6.49
CA ASN A 32 8.53 15.30 6.11
C ASN A 32 7.51 14.53 6.95
N LEU A 33 7.72 13.22 7.13
CA LEU A 33 6.85 12.38 7.96
C LEU A 33 6.73 12.90 9.40
N VAL A 34 7.86 13.23 10.04
CA VAL A 34 7.85 13.76 11.41
C VAL A 34 7.16 15.13 11.48
N ASN A 35 7.36 15.97 10.47
CA ASN A 35 6.69 17.27 10.39
C ASN A 35 5.18 17.12 10.19
N GLU A 36 4.74 16.25 9.29
CA GLU A 36 3.32 15.96 9.08
C GLU A 36 2.68 15.36 10.35
N ALA A 37 3.38 14.46 11.07
CA ALA A 37 2.89 13.92 12.34
C ALA A 37 2.70 15.02 13.40
N ALA A 38 3.63 15.97 13.47
CA ALA A 38 3.49 17.13 14.36
C ALA A 38 2.26 18.00 13.97
N LEU A 39 2.03 18.22 12.67
CA LEU A 39 0.85 18.96 12.21
C LEU A 39 -0.45 18.23 12.53
N VAL A 40 -0.48 16.89 12.42
CA VAL A 40 -1.64 16.06 12.78
C VAL A 40 -1.91 16.19 14.29
N ALA A 41 -0.88 16.06 15.14
CA ALA A 41 -1.00 16.21 16.58
C ALA A 41 -1.56 17.58 16.98
N VAL A 42 -1.04 18.67 16.38
CA VAL A 42 -1.54 20.04 16.61
C VAL A 42 -3.01 20.18 16.22
N ARG A 43 -3.43 19.66 15.05
CA ARG A 43 -4.83 19.69 14.62
C ARG A 43 -5.76 18.94 15.56
N ARG A 44 -5.27 17.88 16.19
CA ARG A 44 -5.98 17.09 17.21
C ARG A 44 -5.99 17.76 18.57
N GLY A 45 -5.22 18.84 18.76
CA GLY A 45 -5.07 19.55 20.03
C GLY A 45 -4.13 18.86 21.03
N SER A 46 -3.33 17.89 20.57
CA SER A 46 -2.32 17.23 21.42
C SER A 46 -1.08 18.09 21.60
N LYS A 47 -0.43 17.93 22.76
CA LYS A 47 0.84 18.60 23.09
C LYS A 47 2.08 17.77 22.71
N GLU A 48 1.87 16.53 22.32
CA GLU A 48 2.90 15.58 21.90
C GLU A 48 2.42 14.77 20.69
N ILE A 49 3.37 14.21 19.96
CA ILE A 49 3.11 13.38 18.77
C ILE A 49 2.93 11.96 19.27
N GLU A 50 1.73 11.43 19.12
CA GLU A 50 1.39 10.06 19.49
C GLU A 50 1.52 9.10 18.30
N ARG A 51 1.45 7.79 18.56
CA ARG A 51 1.52 6.77 17.51
C ARG A 51 0.50 6.97 16.41
N ILE A 52 -0.72 7.34 16.75
CA ILE A 52 -1.81 7.59 15.78
C ILE A 52 -1.47 8.76 14.83
N ASP A 53 -0.73 9.76 15.31
CA ASP A 53 -0.34 10.91 14.49
C ASP A 53 0.70 10.50 13.44
N PHE A 54 1.65 9.63 13.82
CA PHE A 54 2.61 9.04 12.88
C PHE A 54 1.93 8.13 11.85
N GLU A 55 0.97 7.31 12.25
CA GLU A 55 0.20 6.46 11.35
C GLU A 55 -0.56 7.30 10.31
N ASN A 56 -1.25 8.35 10.75
CA ASN A 56 -1.98 9.27 9.86
C ASN A 56 -1.04 10.06 8.94
N ALA A 57 0.09 10.53 9.47
CA ALA A 57 1.09 11.24 8.69
C ALA A 57 1.69 10.34 7.62
N ARG A 58 2.01 9.08 7.96
CA ARG A 58 2.53 8.10 7.01
C ARG A 58 1.54 7.81 5.90
N ASP A 59 0.28 7.60 6.24
CA ASP A 59 -0.79 7.42 5.26
C ASP A 59 -0.85 8.61 4.29
N ARG A 60 -0.72 9.84 4.82
CA ARG A 60 -0.74 11.04 4.01
C ARG A 60 0.48 11.18 3.10
N VAL A 61 1.66 10.84 3.60
CA VAL A 61 2.93 10.92 2.84
C VAL A 61 2.99 9.84 1.75
N VAL A 62 2.57 8.60 2.07
CA VAL A 62 2.70 7.46 1.16
C VAL A 62 1.50 7.35 0.20
N LEU A 63 0.27 7.47 0.73
CA LEU A 63 -0.96 7.26 -0.03
C LEU A 63 -1.57 8.56 -0.56
N GLY A 64 -1.03 9.72 -0.14
CA GLY A 64 -1.58 11.03 -0.44
C GLY A 64 -2.64 11.50 0.55
N ALA A 65 -3.05 12.77 0.40
CA ALA A 65 -4.08 13.35 1.23
C ALA A 65 -5.44 12.66 1.01
N GLN A 66 -6.20 12.50 2.08
CA GLN A 66 -7.58 12.04 1.98
C GLN A 66 -8.41 13.07 1.20
N ARG A 67 -9.23 12.59 0.28
CA ARG A 67 -10.11 13.43 -0.55
C ARG A 67 -11.50 13.49 0.08
N GLU A 68 -11.69 14.39 1.04
CA GLU A 68 -12.94 14.57 1.74
C GLU A 68 -14.09 15.04 0.81
N SER A 69 -13.75 15.66 -0.32
CA SER A 69 -14.71 16.12 -1.32
C SER A 69 -15.29 15.03 -2.22
N VAL A 70 -14.72 13.81 -2.19
CA VAL A 70 -15.23 12.69 -2.97
C VAL A 70 -16.38 12.02 -2.22
N ILE A 71 -17.58 12.21 -2.70
CA ILE A 71 -18.77 11.56 -2.20
C ILE A 71 -18.98 10.28 -3.02
N MET A 72 -18.76 9.13 -2.39
CA MET A 72 -19.05 7.83 -2.99
C MET A 72 -20.48 7.40 -2.64
N THR A 73 -21.20 6.88 -3.63
CA THR A 73 -22.48 6.21 -3.40
C THR A 73 -22.30 4.94 -2.55
N ALA A 74 -23.38 4.42 -2.00
CA ALA A 74 -23.35 3.16 -1.25
C ALA A 74 -22.89 1.98 -2.13
N GLU A 75 -23.25 1.99 -3.40
CA GLU A 75 -22.87 0.98 -4.37
C GLU A 75 -21.39 1.05 -4.71
N GLU A 76 -20.85 2.25 -4.96
CA GLU A 76 -19.41 2.45 -5.18
C GLU A 76 -18.57 2.06 -3.96
N LYS A 77 -19.01 2.41 -2.75
CA LYS A 77 -18.34 1.97 -1.51
C LYS A 77 -18.32 0.45 -1.39
N ARG A 78 -19.43 -0.21 -1.72
CA ARG A 78 -19.53 -1.66 -1.70
C ARG A 78 -18.62 -2.29 -2.75
N ALA A 79 -18.63 -1.78 -3.97
CA ALA A 79 -17.73 -2.26 -5.04
C ALA A 79 -16.26 -2.11 -4.65
N THR A 80 -15.86 -0.93 -4.16
CA THR A 80 -14.50 -0.68 -3.68
C THR A 80 -14.14 -1.60 -2.51
N ALA A 81 -15.04 -1.83 -1.57
CA ALA A 81 -14.77 -2.70 -0.42
C ALA A 81 -14.50 -4.16 -0.83
N TYR A 82 -15.25 -4.69 -1.79
CA TYR A 82 -14.99 -6.03 -2.32
C TYR A 82 -13.71 -6.08 -3.16
N HIS A 83 -13.43 -5.05 -3.95
CA HIS A 83 -12.21 -4.92 -4.71
C HIS A 83 -10.98 -4.97 -3.79
N GLU A 84 -10.92 -4.07 -2.81
CA GLU A 84 -9.82 -4.04 -1.84
C GLU A 84 -9.77 -5.31 -0.97
N GLY A 85 -10.94 -5.85 -0.63
CA GLY A 85 -11.06 -7.13 0.07
C GLY A 85 -10.45 -8.30 -0.72
N GLY A 86 -10.57 -8.30 -2.04
CA GLY A 86 -9.95 -9.28 -2.93
C GLY A 86 -8.42 -9.23 -2.88
N HIS A 87 -7.85 -8.02 -2.97
CA HIS A 87 -6.41 -7.82 -2.81
C HIS A 87 -5.93 -8.24 -1.41
N ALA A 88 -6.66 -7.86 -0.37
CA ALA A 88 -6.33 -8.17 1.01
C ALA A 88 -6.38 -9.68 1.30
N LEU A 89 -7.39 -10.37 0.80
CA LEU A 89 -7.51 -11.83 0.93
C LEU A 89 -6.29 -12.52 0.33
N LEU A 90 -5.93 -12.19 -0.92
CA LEU A 90 -4.78 -12.78 -1.59
C LEU A 90 -3.46 -12.38 -0.92
N ALA A 91 -3.31 -11.15 -0.45
CA ALA A 91 -2.14 -10.74 0.33
C ALA A 91 -1.98 -11.51 1.65
N THR A 92 -3.05 -12.09 2.18
CA THR A 92 -3.03 -12.86 3.42
C THR A 92 -2.77 -14.35 3.20
N VAL A 93 -3.28 -14.91 2.10
CA VAL A 93 -3.21 -16.36 1.86
C VAL A 93 -2.02 -16.78 1.00
N LEU A 94 -1.48 -15.89 0.18
CA LEU A 94 -0.32 -16.18 -0.68
C LEU A 94 0.98 -16.14 0.14
N PRO A 95 1.84 -17.17 0.04
CA PRO A 95 2.95 -17.34 0.98
C PRO A 95 4.17 -16.47 0.69
N ASN A 96 4.39 -16.05 -0.55
CA ASN A 96 5.64 -15.40 -0.97
C ASN A 96 5.52 -13.87 -1.06
N GLY A 97 4.30 -13.31 -0.89
CA GLY A 97 4.06 -11.88 -0.97
C GLY A 97 4.52 -11.10 0.28
N ASP A 98 4.47 -9.78 0.16
CA ASP A 98 4.68 -8.90 1.31
C ASP A 98 3.45 -8.92 2.23
N PRO A 99 3.63 -8.89 3.57
CA PRO A 99 2.53 -8.99 4.51
C PRO A 99 1.56 -7.81 4.38
N LEU A 100 0.27 -8.11 4.48
CA LEU A 100 -0.77 -7.11 4.52
C LEU A 100 -0.59 -6.20 5.74
N HIS A 101 -0.63 -4.89 5.51
CA HIS A 101 -0.55 -3.90 6.57
C HIS A 101 -1.88 -3.19 6.81
N LYS A 102 -2.51 -2.72 5.74
CA LYS A 102 -3.71 -1.90 5.85
C LYS A 102 -4.61 -2.05 4.62
N VAL A 103 -5.92 -2.02 4.86
CA VAL A 103 -6.94 -1.91 3.82
C VAL A 103 -7.83 -0.72 4.14
N THR A 104 -8.17 0.08 3.16
CA THR A 104 -9.09 1.22 3.34
C THR A 104 -9.89 1.48 2.07
N ILE A 105 -11.11 1.93 2.26
CA ILE A 105 -11.98 2.43 1.19
C ILE A 105 -12.11 3.96 1.25
N LEU A 106 -11.23 4.62 1.98
CA LEU A 106 -11.18 6.09 2.01
C LEU A 106 -10.44 6.59 0.78
N PRO A 107 -11.05 7.47 -0.03
CA PRO A 107 -10.40 8.01 -1.22
C PRO A 107 -9.12 8.79 -0.86
N ARG A 108 -8.00 8.42 -1.50
CA ARG A 108 -6.70 9.08 -1.33
C ARG A 108 -6.01 9.24 -2.67
N GLY A 109 -5.45 10.40 -2.94
CA GLY A 109 -4.83 10.69 -4.21
C GLY A 109 -5.78 10.39 -5.39
N MET A 110 -5.41 9.48 -6.28
CA MET A 110 -6.26 9.04 -7.41
C MET A 110 -7.06 7.78 -7.12
N ALA A 111 -6.81 7.09 -5.99
CA ALA A 111 -7.47 5.83 -5.64
C ALA A 111 -8.73 6.06 -4.79
N LEU A 112 -9.74 5.22 -4.98
CA LEU A 112 -10.96 5.18 -4.16
C LEU A 112 -10.82 4.29 -2.93
N GLY A 113 -9.90 3.32 -2.99
CA GLY A 113 -9.47 2.47 -1.89
C GLY A 113 -8.00 2.14 -2.04
N VAL A 114 -7.41 1.53 -1.03
CA VAL A 114 -6.01 1.09 -1.05
C VAL A 114 -5.85 -0.15 -0.18
N THR A 115 -5.22 -1.16 -0.75
CA THR A 115 -4.68 -2.32 -0.03
C THR A 115 -3.16 -2.20 0.02
N TRP A 116 -2.63 -1.95 1.20
CA TRP A 116 -1.20 -1.72 1.38
C TRP A 116 -0.52 -2.86 2.11
N SER A 117 0.57 -3.35 1.51
CA SER A 117 1.48 -4.32 2.11
C SER A 117 2.79 -3.64 2.52
N LEU A 118 3.42 -4.11 3.58
CA LEU A 118 4.74 -3.63 3.99
C LEU A 118 5.82 -4.39 3.23
N PRO A 119 6.61 -3.71 2.39
CA PRO A 119 7.74 -4.34 1.71
C PRO A 119 8.72 -4.90 2.74
N GLN A 120 9.15 -6.14 2.54
CA GLN A 120 10.26 -6.71 3.28
C GLN A 120 11.58 -6.30 2.61
N GLU A 121 12.64 -6.08 3.40
CA GLU A 121 13.97 -5.86 2.84
C GLU A 121 14.44 -7.11 2.10
N ARG A 122 14.47 -7.02 0.77
CA ARG A 122 14.95 -8.07 -0.12
C ARG A 122 15.81 -7.45 -1.20
N HIS A 123 16.96 -8.04 -1.46
CA HIS A 123 17.84 -7.61 -2.57
C HIS A 123 17.53 -8.35 -3.87
N THR A 124 16.86 -9.50 -3.78
CA THR A 124 16.47 -10.34 -4.92
C THR A 124 15.07 -10.88 -4.68
N TYR A 125 14.32 -11.10 -5.76
CA TYR A 125 12.97 -11.62 -5.74
C TYR A 125 12.89 -12.90 -6.56
N SER A 126 12.20 -13.91 -6.04
CA SER A 126 12.00 -15.19 -6.73
C SER A 126 10.86 -15.11 -7.76
N LYS A 127 10.76 -16.11 -8.62
CA LYS A 127 9.65 -16.26 -9.57
C LYS A 127 8.30 -16.32 -8.83
N GLU A 128 8.25 -17.09 -7.75
CA GLU A 128 7.05 -17.29 -6.93
C GLU A 128 6.58 -15.99 -6.28
N TYR A 129 7.50 -15.12 -5.86
CA TYR A 129 7.15 -13.78 -5.36
C TYR A 129 6.41 -12.95 -6.41
N PHE A 130 6.89 -12.97 -7.66
CA PHE A 130 6.24 -12.21 -8.73
C PHE A 130 4.91 -12.84 -9.15
N GLU A 131 4.80 -14.16 -9.17
CA GLU A 131 3.55 -14.88 -9.43
C GLU A 131 2.49 -14.52 -8.38
N ASP A 132 2.84 -14.54 -7.09
CA ASP A 132 1.97 -14.13 -5.99
C ASP A 132 1.61 -12.64 -6.07
N THR A 133 2.56 -11.79 -6.50
CA THR A 133 2.32 -10.35 -6.70
C THR A 133 1.30 -10.11 -7.83
N ILE A 134 1.40 -10.84 -8.94
CA ILE A 134 0.43 -10.80 -10.04
C ILE A 134 -0.94 -11.30 -9.57
N CYS A 135 -0.98 -12.43 -8.85
CA CYS A 135 -2.23 -12.95 -8.28
C CYS A 135 -2.89 -11.90 -7.38
N LYS A 136 -2.13 -11.30 -6.46
CA LYS A 136 -2.63 -10.25 -5.57
C LYS A 136 -3.18 -9.06 -6.37
N ALA A 137 -2.47 -8.59 -7.39
CA ALA A 137 -2.92 -7.49 -8.24
C ALA A 137 -4.24 -7.80 -8.96
N MET A 138 -4.50 -9.06 -9.31
CA MET A 138 -5.76 -9.47 -9.94
C MET A 138 -6.90 -9.68 -8.93
N GLY A 139 -6.62 -9.68 -7.63
CA GLY A 139 -7.57 -10.00 -6.56
C GLY A 139 -8.81 -9.14 -6.55
N GLY A 140 -8.66 -7.82 -6.70
CA GLY A 140 -9.77 -6.87 -6.75
C GLY A 140 -10.72 -7.14 -7.91
N ARG A 141 -10.16 -7.32 -9.10
CA ARG A 141 -10.94 -7.63 -10.32
C ARG A 141 -11.68 -8.97 -10.20
N VAL A 142 -11.04 -10.00 -9.67
CA VAL A 142 -11.66 -11.31 -9.48
C VAL A 142 -12.79 -11.23 -8.45
N ALA A 143 -12.61 -10.49 -7.36
CA ALA A 143 -13.65 -10.27 -6.37
C ALA A 143 -14.89 -9.57 -6.97
N GLU A 144 -14.69 -8.57 -7.85
CA GLU A 144 -15.80 -7.92 -8.57
C GLU A 144 -16.57 -8.91 -9.44
N ILE A 145 -15.87 -9.76 -10.20
CA ILE A 145 -16.52 -10.78 -11.05
C ILE A 145 -17.33 -11.75 -10.20
N VAL A 146 -16.74 -12.26 -9.11
CA VAL A 146 -17.40 -13.28 -8.25
C VAL A 146 -18.62 -12.72 -7.56
N VAL A 147 -18.57 -11.46 -7.10
CA VAL A 147 -19.66 -10.88 -6.30
C VAL A 147 -20.71 -10.19 -7.13
N PHE A 148 -20.32 -9.50 -8.19
CA PHE A 148 -21.24 -8.67 -8.99
C PHE A 148 -21.50 -9.22 -10.40
N GLY A 149 -20.70 -10.16 -10.88
CA GLY A 149 -20.85 -10.73 -12.23
C GLY A 149 -20.45 -9.78 -13.37
N HIS A 150 -19.90 -8.62 -13.07
CA HIS A 150 -19.49 -7.64 -14.08
C HIS A 150 -18.12 -7.02 -13.74
N LEU A 151 -17.57 -6.28 -14.71
CA LEU A 151 -16.26 -5.65 -14.62
C LEU A 151 -16.40 -4.13 -14.62
N ASN A 152 -15.58 -3.48 -13.80
CA ASN A 152 -15.43 -2.04 -13.76
C ASN A 152 -14.07 -1.61 -14.34
N SER A 153 -13.97 -0.36 -14.75
CA SER A 153 -12.71 0.25 -15.21
C SER A 153 -11.71 0.51 -14.07
N GLY A 154 -12.14 0.40 -12.81
CA GLY A 154 -11.31 0.68 -11.63
C GLY A 154 -10.06 -0.21 -11.52
N ALA A 155 -10.13 -1.44 -12.04
CA ALA A 155 -8.99 -2.37 -12.05
C ALA A 155 -7.94 -2.10 -13.16
N ALA A 156 -8.00 -0.98 -13.87
CA ALA A 156 -7.08 -0.70 -14.99
C ALA A 156 -5.61 -0.66 -14.53
N ASN A 157 -5.33 -0.02 -13.40
CA ASN A 157 -3.99 0.07 -12.84
C ASN A 157 -3.45 -1.30 -12.39
N ASP A 158 -4.29 -2.15 -11.82
CA ASP A 158 -3.91 -3.51 -11.40
C ASP A 158 -3.54 -4.39 -12.60
N LEU A 159 -4.32 -4.28 -13.68
CA LEU A 159 -4.03 -4.95 -14.95
C LEU A 159 -2.72 -4.45 -15.56
N GLU A 160 -2.46 -3.16 -15.52
CA GLU A 160 -1.22 -2.58 -16.01
C GLU A 160 -0.02 -3.08 -15.21
N GLN A 161 -0.10 -3.07 -13.88
CA GLN A 161 0.94 -3.58 -13.00
C GLN A 161 1.19 -5.07 -13.22
N ALA A 162 0.15 -5.90 -13.19
CA ALA A 162 0.25 -7.34 -13.43
C ALA A 162 0.90 -7.65 -14.79
N THR A 163 0.45 -6.95 -15.84
CA THR A 163 1.00 -7.11 -17.19
C THR A 163 2.46 -6.67 -17.27
N SER A 164 2.82 -5.55 -16.63
CA SER A 164 4.20 -5.05 -16.59
C SER A 164 5.13 -6.05 -15.92
N ILE A 165 4.74 -6.58 -14.76
CA ILE A 165 5.51 -7.61 -14.04
C ILE A 165 5.68 -8.86 -14.92
N ALA A 166 4.58 -9.39 -15.48
CA ALA A 166 4.62 -10.58 -16.32
C ALA A 166 5.55 -10.41 -17.54
N ARG A 167 5.51 -9.24 -18.20
CA ARG A 167 6.43 -8.93 -19.31
C ARG A 167 7.88 -8.90 -18.88
N ARG A 168 8.20 -8.32 -17.73
CA ARG A 168 9.55 -8.27 -17.19
C ARG A 168 10.05 -9.65 -16.78
N MET A 169 9.19 -10.49 -16.18
CA MET A 169 9.52 -11.89 -15.88
C MET A 169 9.99 -12.66 -17.11
N VAL A 170 9.31 -12.46 -18.26
CA VAL A 170 9.65 -13.15 -19.51
C VAL A 170 10.87 -12.51 -20.19
N ARG A 171 10.90 -11.17 -20.31
CA ARG A 171 11.84 -10.48 -21.21
C ARG A 171 13.14 -10.06 -20.54
N GLU A 172 13.11 -9.77 -19.24
CA GLU A 172 14.24 -9.18 -18.53
C GLU A 172 14.88 -10.17 -17.55
N TRP A 173 14.05 -11.00 -16.90
CA TRP A 173 14.52 -11.87 -15.81
C TRP A 173 14.62 -13.35 -16.18
N GLY A 174 14.26 -13.72 -17.41
CA GLY A 174 14.39 -15.11 -17.90
C GLY A 174 13.57 -16.13 -17.11
N MET A 175 12.46 -15.70 -16.49
CA MET A 175 11.62 -16.53 -15.62
C MET A 175 10.55 -17.34 -16.37
N SER A 176 10.66 -17.49 -17.69
CA SER A 176 9.74 -18.27 -18.50
C SER A 176 10.35 -19.60 -18.91
N ASP A 177 9.75 -20.71 -18.50
CA ASP A 177 10.21 -22.06 -18.87
C ASP A 177 10.06 -22.33 -20.38
N ARG A 178 9.14 -21.62 -21.06
CA ARG A 178 8.89 -21.77 -22.51
C ARG A 178 9.85 -20.96 -23.38
N VAL A 179 10.26 -19.79 -22.90
CA VAL A 179 11.10 -18.85 -23.66
C VAL A 179 12.57 -19.04 -23.27
N GLY A 180 12.82 -19.37 -22.00
CA GLY A 180 14.17 -19.46 -21.43
C GLY A 180 14.81 -18.09 -21.21
N PRO A 181 16.06 -18.06 -20.73
CA PRO A 181 16.81 -16.84 -20.55
C PRO A 181 17.16 -16.25 -21.92
N GLN A 182 16.84 -14.97 -22.11
CA GLN A 182 17.21 -14.19 -23.30
C GLN A 182 18.04 -12.98 -22.84
N ALA A 183 19.06 -12.63 -23.61
CA ALA A 183 19.90 -11.46 -23.42
C ALA A 183 19.74 -10.49 -24.60
#